data_24f2a749e998124c705acaee844504bb
#
_entry.id   24f2a749e998124c705acaee844504bb
#
_cell.length_a   1.000
_cell.length_b   1.000
_cell.length_c   1.000
_cell.angle_alpha   90.00
_cell.angle_beta   90.00
_cell.angle_gamma   90.00
#
_symmetry.space_group_name_H-M   'P 1'
#
loop_
_entity.id
_entity.type
_entity.pdbx_description
1 polymer ?
#
loop_
_entity_poly.entity_id
_entity_poly.type
_entity_poly.pdbx_seq_one_letter_code
_entity_poly.pdbx_strand_id
1 'polypeptide(L)'
;EGVTKVIQNAGVFQVVIGTHVAEVFEEVEKLVDLDPTKVQESVNKKGIINTVVDFVAGAFQPVIPALSGAGMVKAVLALLVVFNVITDDSQTYYLLNMFADGVFYFLPMLLAFTEAQKLKCNPILAVGVAAMMLHPNWSALVEAGDPVHFFGVIPFTLATYTSSVIPIVLIVLVQSYVEKFLNRIIPKSVELVFVPMLTFLIMGTLAFSILGPIGTIIGGYLATFFTFLSTNASWAPALLIGGFLPLMVMFGLHNGVAPLGVMQMGQLGYDSIFGPGCVCSNIAQATASAVVALRTKDKKIKQLATSGSITAYMGITEPTLYGVNLPKKYPLIASMIGGACGGLYAGLTHTHRFATGSSGLPAVLLYIGDNTMTYFYNILIALVISIIVTGILTFVLSLKFEKDTDEKTLLETNDLEILSPVKGTVLPLSQSEDEAFASESMGKGVVIVPEVGEVVAPFDGTVTVLFPTKHAIGIVSDHGIEV
;
A
#
# COMPACT_ATOMS: atom_id res chain seq x y z
N GLU A 1 -13.45 19.64 -3.75
CA GLU A 1 -12.06 19.97 -4.12
C GLU A 1 -11.12 18.91 -3.57
N GLY A 2 -10.12 18.45 -4.35
CA GLY A 2 -9.10 17.48 -3.91
C GLY A 2 -9.29 16.03 -4.37
N VAL A 3 -10.45 15.66 -4.95
CA VAL A 3 -10.63 14.35 -5.57
C VAL A 3 -9.98 14.35 -6.95
N THR A 4 -8.95 13.53 -7.10
CA THR A 4 -8.22 13.41 -8.37
C THR A 4 -8.96 12.53 -9.37
N LYS A 5 -9.59 11.47 -8.92
CA LYS A 5 -10.36 10.52 -9.75
C LYS A 5 -11.22 9.60 -8.89
N VAL A 6 -12.36 9.19 -9.42
CA VAL A 6 -13.17 8.09 -8.88
C VAL A 6 -13.06 6.91 -9.85
N ILE A 7 -12.68 5.76 -9.35
CA ILE A 7 -12.54 4.53 -10.13
C ILE A 7 -13.56 3.53 -9.63
N GLN A 8 -14.38 3.01 -10.55
CA GLN A 8 -15.28 1.91 -10.26
C GLN A 8 -14.69 0.63 -10.81
N ASN A 9 -14.37 -0.31 -9.92
CA ASN A 9 -13.85 -1.62 -10.30
C ASN A 9 -14.55 -2.71 -9.48
N ALA A 10 -15.15 -3.68 -10.14
CA ALA A 10 -15.82 -4.84 -9.52
C ALA A 10 -16.81 -4.49 -8.39
N GLY A 11 -17.55 -3.39 -8.53
CA GLY A 11 -18.56 -2.94 -7.55
C GLY A 11 -17.99 -2.11 -6.38
N VAL A 12 -16.70 -1.79 -6.40
CA VAL A 12 -16.05 -0.91 -5.41
C VAL A 12 -15.73 0.42 -6.07
N PHE A 13 -16.12 1.51 -5.39
CA PHE A 13 -15.73 2.86 -5.78
C PHE A 13 -14.46 3.24 -5.01
N GLN A 14 -13.38 3.54 -5.73
CA GLN A 14 -12.14 4.05 -5.16
C GLN A 14 -12.03 5.54 -5.49
N VAL A 15 -11.97 6.37 -4.45
CA VAL A 15 -11.81 7.81 -4.59
C VAL A 15 -10.35 8.17 -4.35
N VAL A 16 -9.67 8.62 -5.39
CA VAL A 16 -8.25 9.00 -5.32
C VAL A 16 -8.15 10.46 -4.92
N ILE A 17 -7.62 10.72 -3.72
CA ILE A 17 -7.61 12.06 -3.11
C ILE A 17 -6.17 12.61 -2.95
N GLY A 18 -5.14 11.75 -2.84
CA GLY A 18 -3.76 12.19 -2.61
C GLY A 18 -3.36 12.12 -1.12
N THR A 19 -2.45 12.99 -0.68
CA THR A 19 -1.81 12.88 0.65
C THR A 19 -2.71 13.23 1.83
N HIS A 20 -3.84 13.90 1.62
CA HIS A 20 -4.79 14.33 2.67
C HIS A 20 -6.03 13.43 2.77
N VAL A 21 -5.90 12.16 2.39
CA VAL A 21 -6.98 11.16 2.46
C VAL A 21 -7.57 11.04 3.88
N ALA A 22 -6.75 11.11 4.91
CA ALA A 22 -7.21 10.97 6.30
C ALA A 22 -8.19 12.10 6.70
N GLU A 23 -7.88 13.33 6.35
CA GLU A 23 -8.72 14.50 6.65
C GLU A 23 -10.07 14.42 5.92
N VAL A 24 -10.04 14.04 4.65
CA VAL A 24 -11.27 13.87 3.85
C VAL A 24 -12.09 12.69 4.36
N PHE A 25 -11.45 11.61 4.80
CA PHE A 25 -12.14 10.45 5.35
C PHE A 25 -12.90 10.80 6.65
N GLU A 26 -12.29 11.57 7.54
CA GLU A 26 -12.94 12.05 8.77
C GLU A 26 -14.20 12.90 8.49
N GLU A 27 -14.17 13.71 7.42
CA GLU A 27 -15.36 14.51 7.02
C GLU A 27 -16.42 13.63 6.36
N VAL A 28 -16.04 12.64 5.56
CA VAL A 28 -16.97 11.68 4.94
C VAL A 28 -17.62 10.79 6.02
N GLU A 29 -16.87 10.35 7.03
CA GLU A 29 -17.37 9.53 8.14
C GLU A 29 -18.48 10.25 8.94
N LYS A 30 -18.40 11.58 9.06
CA LYS A 30 -19.45 12.39 9.69
C LYS A 30 -20.75 12.46 8.88
N LEU A 31 -20.67 12.28 7.57
CA LEU A 31 -21.80 12.41 6.65
C LEU A 31 -22.49 11.08 6.32
N VAL A 32 -21.81 9.97 6.52
CA VAL A 32 -22.29 8.63 6.15
C VAL A 32 -22.28 7.74 7.38
N ASP A 33 -23.45 7.27 7.80
CA ASP A 33 -23.58 6.24 8.84
C ASP A 33 -23.05 4.91 8.25
N LEU A 34 -21.74 4.72 8.35
CA LEU A 34 -21.06 3.51 7.88
C LEU A 34 -21.37 2.36 8.85
N ASP A 35 -22.50 1.68 8.66
CA ASP A 35 -22.78 0.43 9.34
C ASP A 35 -21.82 -0.66 8.82
N PRO A 36 -20.82 -1.10 9.63
CA PRO A 36 -19.82 -2.08 9.20
C PRO A 36 -20.42 -3.43 8.81
N THR A 37 -21.68 -3.70 9.20
CA THR A 37 -22.34 -4.97 8.94
C THR A 37 -22.89 -5.09 7.53
N LYS A 38 -23.16 -3.97 6.83
CA LYS A 38 -23.70 -3.98 5.47
C LYS A 38 -22.66 -4.13 4.37
N VAL A 39 -21.37 -3.92 4.68
CA VAL A 39 -20.27 -4.03 3.72
C VAL A 39 -19.85 -5.49 3.46
N GLN A 40 -20.32 -6.45 4.25
CA GLN A 40 -19.87 -7.85 4.20
C GLN A 40 -20.64 -8.78 3.23
N GLU A 41 -21.71 -8.35 2.57
CA GLU A 41 -22.54 -9.27 1.75
C GLU A 41 -22.11 -9.47 0.29
N SER A 42 -21.08 -8.78 -0.20
CA SER A 42 -20.58 -8.95 -1.59
C SER A 42 -19.24 -9.69 -1.70
N VAL A 43 -18.85 -10.47 -0.69
CA VAL A 43 -17.61 -11.25 -0.76
C VAL A 43 -17.87 -12.56 -1.52
N ASN A 44 -17.61 -12.55 -2.82
CA ASN A 44 -17.32 -13.76 -3.59
C ASN A 44 -16.39 -14.67 -2.77
N LYS A 45 -16.63 -15.99 -2.79
CA LYS A 45 -15.78 -17.00 -2.12
C LYS A 45 -14.32 -16.79 -2.52
N LYS A 46 -13.59 -16.00 -1.71
CA LYS A 46 -12.14 -15.81 -1.88
C LYS A 46 -11.50 -17.17 -1.66
N GLY A 47 -10.60 -17.59 -2.57
CA GLY A 47 -9.82 -18.80 -2.38
C GLY A 47 -8.99 -18.72 -1.08
N ILE A 48 -8.64 -19.86 -0.50
CA ILE A 48 -7.89 -19.98 0.77
C ILE A 48 -6.63 -19.09 0.77
N ILE A 49 -5.92 -19.06 -0.34
CA ILE A 49 -4.70 -18.24 -0.51
C ILE A 49 -5.00 -16.75 -0.32
N ASN A 50 -6.07 -16.24 -0.95
CA ASN A 50 -6.43 -14.82 -0.82
C ASN A 50 -6.87 -14.48 0.62
N THR A 51 -7.53 -15.41 1.31
CA THR A 51 -7.91 -15.23 2.71
C THR A 51 -6.67 -15.13 3.62
N VAL A 52 -5.65 -15.96 3.41
CA VAL A 52 -4.38 -15.92 4.16
C VAL A 52 -3.62 -14.62 3.85
N VAL A 53 -3.54 -14.23 2.59
CA VAL A 53 -2.90 -12.97 2.17
C VAL A 53 -3.58 -11.76 2.80
N ASP A 54 -4.91 -11.67 2.73
CA ASP A 54 -5.70 -10.59 3.34
C ASP A 54 -5.55 -10.56 4.87
N PHE A 55 -5.40 -11.74 5.47
CA PHE A 55 -5.20 -11.88 6.90
C PHE A 55 -3.84 -11.33 7.33
N VAL A 56 -2.76 -11.78 6.71
CA VAL A 56 -1.39 -11.31 7.00
C VAL A 56 -1.26 -9.83 6.68
N ALA A 57 -1.68 -9.38 5.48
CA ALA A 57 -1.61 -7.99 5.09
C ALA A 57 -2.31 -7.06 6.08
N GLY A 58 -3.52 -7.43 6.53
CA GLY A 58 -4.29 -6.61 7.47
C GLY A 58 -3.68 -6.54 8.88
N ALA A 59 -2.89 -7.54 9.30
CA ALA A 59 -2.15 -7.47 10.56
C ALA A 59 -0.95 -6.51 10.46
N PHE A 60 -0.26 -6.50 9.31
CA PHE A 60 0.94 -5.67 9.10
C PHE A 60 0.65 -4.21 8.77
N GLN A 61 -0.42 -3.93 8.03
CA GLN A 61 -0.70 -2.59 7.49
C GLN A 61 -0.69 -1.48 8.56
N PRO A 62 -1.30 -1.63 9.75
CA PRO A 62 -1.26 -0.59 10.79
C PRO A 62 0.14 -0.44 11.44
N VAL A 63 1.00 -1.46 11.34
CA VAL A 63 2.34 -1.47 11.96
C VAL A 63 3.40 -0.84 11.03
N ILE A 64 3.15 -0.79 9.71
CA ILE A 64 4.09 -0.27 8.71
C ILE A 64 4.63 1.14 9.05
N PRO A 65 3.83 2.13 9.48
CA PRO A 65 4.35 3.45 9.81
C PRO A 65 5.39 3.43 10.94
N ALA A 66 5.14 2.62 11.99
CA ALA A 66 6.08 2.48 13.10
C ALA A 66 7.38 1.81 12.66
N LEU A 67 7.30 0.73 11.88
CA LEU A 67 8.46 0.05 11.29
C LEU A 67 9.25 0.99 10.37
N SER A 68 8.56 1.80 9.58
CA SER A 68 9.18 2.77 8.67
C SER A 68 9.94 3.85 9.43
N GLY A 69 9.34 4.42 10.47
CA GLY A 69 9.99 5.43 11.32
C GLY A 69 11.24 4.87 12.02
N ALA A 70 11.12 3.70 12.64
CA ALA A 70 12.23 3.00 13.29
C ALA A 70 13.34 2.65 12.29
N GLY A 71 12.98 2.17 11.10
CA GLY A 71 13.91 1.86 10.02
C GLY A 71 14.70 3.08 9.55
N MET A 72 14.04 4.23 9.42
CA MET A 72 14.71 5.49 9.05
C MET A 72 15.70 5.96 10.13
N VAL A 73 15.40 5.77 11.42
CA VAL A 73 16.37 6.03 12.51
C VAL A 73 17.59 5.12 12.37
N LYS A 74 17.40 3.80 12.12
CA LYS A 74 18.52 2.88 11.86
C LYS A 74 19.36 3.29 10.65
N ALA A 75 18.73 3.75 9.57
CA ALA A 75 19.43 4.22 8.38
C ALA A 75 20.28 5.48 8.66
N VAL A 76 19.74 6.46 9.40
CA VAL A 76 20.50 7.64 9.82
C VAL A 76 21.66 7.23 10.74
N LEU A 77 21.43 6.31 11.66
CA LEU A 77 22.45 5.79 12.55
C LEU A 77 23.62 5.13 11.79
N ALA A 78 23.28 4.30 10.79
CA ALA A 78 24.27 3.68 9.91
C ALA A 78 25.11 4.71 9.15
N LEU A 79 24.48 5.80 8.66
CA LEU A 79 25.18 6.93 8.04
C LEU A 79 26.16 7.60 8.99
N LEU A 80 25.75 7.89 10.24
CA LEU A 80 26.60 8.54 11.24
C LEU A 80 27.84 7.68 11.55
N VAL A 81 27.71 6.35 11.58
CA VAL A 81 28.84 5.43 11.76
C VAL A 81 29.74 5.44 10.52
N VAL A 82 29.19 5.31 9.32
CA VAL A 82 29.97 5.27 8.06
C VAL A 82 30.77 6.56 7.86
N PHE A 83 30.20 7.73 8.21
CA PHE A 83 30.90 9.01 8.16
C PHE A 83 31.80 9.28 9.37
N ASN A 84 31.97 8.33 10.28
CA ASN A 84 32.75 8.46 11.49
C ASN A 84 32.35 9.64 12.40
N VAL A 85 31.07 10.03 12.37
CA VAL A 85 30.51 11.05 13.27
C VAL A 85 30.32 10.48 14.67
N ILE A 86 29.92 9.21 14.75
CA ILE A 86 29.84 8.41 15.96
C ILE A 86 30.45 7.03 15.70
N THR A 87 30.89 6.35 16.76
CA THR A 87 31.35 4.97 16.68
C THR A 87 30.25 4.03 17.16
N ASP A 88 30.27 2.77 16.70
CA ASP A 88 29.33 1.72 17.08
C ASP A 88 29.41 1.33 18.57
N ASP A 89 30.55 1.56 19.24
CA ASP A 89 30.73 1.36 20.71
C ASP A 89 30.26 2.57 21.52
N SER A 90 29.84 3.68 20.89
CA SER A 90 29.43 4.88 21.63
C SER A 90 28.10 4.70 22.34
N GLN A 91 27.94 5.32 23.53
CA GLN A 91 26.66 5.32 24.24
C GLN A 91 25.53 5.92 23.42
N THR A 92 25.83 6.91 22.58
CA THR A 92 24.85 7.55 21.67
C THR A 92 24.35 6.53 20.64
N TYR A 93 25.27 5.75 20.04
CA TYR A 93 24.87 4.66 19.13
C TYR A 93 23.97 3.66 19.83
N TYR A 94 24.37 3.18 21.00
CA TYR A 94 23.61 2.20 21.77
C TYR A 94 22.19 2.68 22.06
N LEU A 95 22.02 3.90 22.53
CA LEU A 95 20.71 4.45 22.85
C LEU A 95 19.84 4.68 21.61
N LEU A 96 20.38 5.27 20.56
CA LEU A 96 19.65 5.49 19.30
C LEU A 96 19.23 4.17 18.63
N ASN A 97 20.15 3.20 18.65
CA ASN A 97 19.83 1.86 18.14
C ASN A 97 18.71 1.20 18.96
N MET A 98 18.77 1.28 20.30
CA MET A 98 17.72 0.78 21.17
C MET A 98 16.35 1.44 20.90
N PHE A 99 16.32 2.76 20.65
CA PHE A 99 15.06 3.45 20.32
C PHE A 99 14.43 2.92 19.03
N ALA A 100 15.27 2.70 18.00
CA ALA A 100 14.81 2.16 16.74
C ALA A 100 14.51 0.65 16.83
N ASP A 101 15.37 -0.10 17.48
CA ASP A 101 15.26 -1.55 17.60
C ASP A 101 14.03 -1.99 18.38
N GLY A 102 13.58 -1.18 19.32
CA GLY A 102 12.41 -1.49 20.15
C GLY A 102 11.17 -1.84 19.35
N VAL A 103 10.92 -1.18 18.20
CA VAL A 103 9.79 -1.48 17.31
C VAL A 103 9.95 -2.87 16.66
N PHE A 104 11.17 -3.24 16.26
CA PHE A 104 11.44 -4.55 15.66
C PHE A 104 11.45 -5.65 16.71
N TYR A 105 12.07 -5.41 17.87
CA TYR A 105 12.15 -6.35 18.98
C TYR A 105 10.76 -6.73 19.50
N PHE A 106 9.89 -5.72 19.71
CA PHE A 106 8.52 -5.89 20.19
C PHE A 106 7.48 -6.06 19.06
N LEU A 107 7.92 -6.33 17.84
CA LEU A 107 7.02 -6.57 16.70
C LEU A 107 5.90 -7.58 17.00
N PRO A 108 6.15 -8.70 17.70
CA PRO A 108 5.08 -9.64 18.08
C PRO A 108 3.93 -8.99 18.86
N MET A 109 4.22 -8.01 19.74
CA MET A 109 3.18 -7.31 20.51
C MET A 109 2.34 -6.40 19.62
N LEU A 110 2.98 -5.71 18.68
CA LEU A 110 2.30 -4.84 17.72
C LEU A 110 1.38 -5.65 16.79
N LEU A 111 1.88 -6.77 16.29
CA LEU A 111 1.10 -7.69 15.46
C LEU A 111 -0.04 -8.35 16.25
N ALA A 112 0.19 -8.73 17.50
CA ALA A 112 -0.84 -9.29 18.36
C ALA A 112 -2.02 -8.32 18.53
N PHE A 113 -1.73 -7.03 18.73
CA PHE A 113 -2.75 -5.99 18.85
C PHE A 113 -3.58 -5.85 17.58
N THR A 114 -2.92 -5.64 16.44
CA THR A 114 -3.61 -5.39 15.16
C THR A 114 -4.38 -6.61 14.67
N GLU A 115 -3.83 -7.80 14.87
CA GLU A 115 -4.47 -9.05 14.50
C GLU A 115 -5.69 -9.35 15.36
N ALA A 116 -5.60 -9.12 16.68
CA ALA A 116 -6.73 -9.30 17.58
C ALA A 116 -7.89 -8.37 17.25
N GLN A 117 -7.62 -7.11 16.86
CA GLN A 117 -8.64 -6.20 16.35
C GLN A 117 -9.33 -6.79 15.11
N LYS A 118 -8.56 -7.31 14.16
CA LYS A 118 -9.11 -7.92 12.94
C LYS A 118 -9.94 -9.18 13.22
N LEU A 119 -9.50 -10.00 14.17
CA LEU A 119 -10.21 -11.22 14.58
C LEU A 119 -11.36 -10.97 15.57
N LYS A 120 -11.57 -9.69 15.96
CA LYS A 120 -12.61 -9.28 16.92
C LYS A 120 -12.50 -10.03 18.26
N CYS A 121 -11.28 -10.23 18.77
CA CYS A 121 -10.98 -10.67 20.13
C CYS A 121 -10.31 -9.54 20.91
N ASN A 122 -10.03 -9.73 22.20
CA ASN A 122 -9.50 -8.64 23.03
C ASN A 122 -8.02 -8.33 22.70
N PRO A 123 -7.70 -7.13 22.14
CA PRO A 123 -6.33 -6.81 21.73
C PRO A 123 -5.37 -6.72 22.93
N ILE A 124 -5.82 -6.31 24.10
CA ILE A 124 -4.98 -6.18 25.29
C ILE A 124 -4.59 -7.56 25.82
N LEU A 125 -5.51 -8.52 25.79
CA LEU A 125 -5.17 -9.91 26.16
C LEU A 125 -4.17 -10.51 25.18
N ALA A 126 -4.32 -10.25 23.89
CA ALA A 126 -3.37 -10.72 22.87
C ALA A 126 -1.97 -10.13 23.08
N VAL A 127 -1.88 -8.83 23.36
CA VAL A 127 -0.61 -8.19 23.74
C VAL A 127 -0.04 -8.82 25.02
N GLY A 128 -0.87 -9.14 26.02
CA GLY A 128 -0.44 -9.82 27.25
C GLY A 128 0.16 -11.22 26.95
N VAL A 129 -0.45 -11.98 26.05
CA VAL A 129 0.10 -13.29 25.63
C VAL A 129 1.42 -13.10 24.87
N ALA A 130 1.53 -12.12 23.96
CA ALA A 130 2.78 -11.78 23.30
C ALA A 130 3.87 -11.35 24.29
N ALA A 131 3.50 -10.57 25.33
CA ALA A 131 4.42 -10.13 26.37
C ALA A 131 5.00 -11.30 27.18
N MET A 132 4.21 -12.35 27.43
CA MET A 132 4.73 -13.58 28.08
C MET A 132 5.84 -14.22 27.25
N MET A 133 5.71 -14.24 25.92
CA MET A 133 6.72 -14.83 25.02
C MET A 133 8.01 -14.00 24.96
N LEU A 134 7.93 -12.71 25.22
CA LEU A 134 9.06 -11.77 25.23
C LEU A 134 9.59 -11.48 26.63
N HIS A 135 9.08 -12.18 27.66
CA HIS A 135 9.46 -11.93 29.03
C HIS A 135 10.95 -12.25 29.26
N PRO A 136 11.72 -11.39 29.96
CA PRO A 136 13.14 -11.63 30.22
C PRO A 136 13.47 -12.99 30.83
N ASN A 137 12.62 -13.49 31.73
CA ASN A 137 12.80 -14.84 32.31
C ASN A 137 12.69 -15.94 31.26
N TRP A 138 11.85 -15.77 30.22
CA TRP A 138 11.80 -16.73 29.11
C TRP A 138 13.10 -16.69 28.31
N SER A 139 13.62 -15.51 28.00
CA SER A 139 14.91 -15.36 27.32
C SER A 139 16.04 -16.00 28.11
N ALA A 140 16.05 -15.84 29.45
CA ALA A 140 17.02 -16.48 30.32
C ALA A 140 16.92 -18.02 30.32
N LEU A 141 15.70 -18.58 30.25
CA LEU A 141 15.50 -20.03 30.09
C LEU A 141 16.03 -20.53 28.73
N VAL A 142 15.81 -19.76 27.68
CA VAL A 142 16.34 -20.09 26.34
C VAL A 142 17.84 -20.04 26.29
N GLU A 143 18.48 -19.06 26.96
CA GLU A 143 19.95 -18.97 27.10
C GLU A 143 20.54 -20.10 27.92
N ALA A 144 19.86 -20.51 29.01
CA ALA A 144 20.27 -21.61 29.82
C ALA A 144 20.25 -22.96 29.08
N GLY A 145 19.30 -23.15 28.16
CA GLY A 145 19.20 -24.35 27.32
C GLY A 145 18.71 -25.61 28.04
N ASP A 146 18.37 -25.51 29.32
CA ASP A 146 17.90 -26.66 30.11
C ASP A 146 16.43 -26.99 29.77
N PRO A 147 16.05 -28.29 29.71
CA PRO A 147 14.66 -28.68 29.44
C PRO A 147 13.67 -28.10 30.44
N VAL A 148 12.64 -27.43 29.94
CA VAL A 148 11.60 -26.83 30.76
C VAL A 148 10.28 -27.60 30.64
N HIS A 149 9.71 -27.96 31.81
CA HIS A 149 8.48 -28.72 31.90
C HIS A 149 7.46 -28.00 32.79
N PHE A 150 6.30 -27.67 32.22
CA PHE A 150 5.20 -27.08 32.99
C PHE A 150 4.46 -28.20 33.76
N PHE A 151 4.31 -28.02 35.09
CA PHE A 151 3.84 -29.05 36.03
C PHE A 151 4.64 -30.36 35.94
N GLY A 152 5.89 -30.32 35.47
CA GLY A 152 6.76 -31.51 35.34
C GLY A 152 6.36 -32.47 34.22
N VAL A 153 5.29 -32.21 33.46
CA VAL A 153 4.72 -33.12 32.46
C VAL A 153 4.68 -32.49 31.05
N ILE A 154 4.28 -31.24 30.92
CA ILE A 154 4.12 -30.59 29.62
C ILE A 154 5.44 -29.96 29.20
N PRO A 155 6.13 -30.47 28.16
CA PRO A 155 7.38 -29.89 27.70
C PRO A 155 7.14 -28.52 27.03
N PHE A 156 7.97 -27.53 27.41
CA PHE A 156 8.05 -26.27 26.70
C PHE A 156 9.28 -26.27 25.79
N THR A 157 9.10 -25.94 24.53
CA THR A 157 10.19 -25.88 23.56
C THR A 157 10.86 -24.53 23.63
N LEU A 158 12.14 -24.51 23.96
CA LEU A 158 12.94 -23.30 24.04
C LEU A 158 13.13 -22.70 22.64
N ALA A 159 12.61 -21.50 22.42
CA ALA A 159 12.75 -20.75 21.18
C ALA A 159 12.71 -19.25 21.46
N THR A 160 13.44 -18.48 20.66
CA THR A 160 13.42 -17.01 20.70
C THR A 160 12.25 -16.50 19.89
N TYR A 161 11.45 -15.61 20.49
CA TYR A 161 10.26 -15.06 19.85
C TYR A 161 10.37 -13.56 19.54
N THR A 162 11.46 -12.89 19.91
CA THR A 162 11.72 -11.49 19.56
C THR A 162 11.77 -11.33 18.05
N SER A 163 11.23 -10.23 17.53
CA SER A 163 11.17 -9.95 16.09
C SER A 163 10.43 -11.01 15.24
N SER A 164 9.81 -12.01 15.88
CA SER A 164 9.12 -13.09 15.17
C SER A 164 7.72 -12.67 14.70
N VAL A 165 7.25 -13.29 13.63
CA VAL A 165 5.94 -13.01 13.01
C VAL A 165 5.03 -14.23 13.09
N ILE A 166 5.47 -15.36 12.56
CA ILE A 166 4.61 -16.54 12.39
C ILE A 166 4.08 -17.09 13.72
N PRO A 167 4.90 -17.22 14.77
CA PRO A 167 4.41 -17.72 16.06
C PRO A 167 3.24 -16.89 16.59
N ILE A 168 3.37 -15.55 16.62
CA ILE A 168 2.33 -14.69 17.20
C ILE A 168 1.05 -14.71 16.38
N VAL A 169 1.14 -14.75 15.05
CA VAL A 169 -0.01 -14.86 14.15
C VAL A 169 -0.82 -16.13 14.45
N LEU A 170 -0.14 -17.27 14.61
CA LEU A 170 -0.81 -18.53 14.97
C LEU A 170 -1.44 -18.48 16.38
N ILE A 171 -0.75 -17.86 17.32
CA ILE A 171 -1.20 -17.76 18.72
C ILE A 171 -2.45 -16.90 18.81
N VAL A 172 -2.48 -15.71 18.20
CA VAL A 172 -3.64 -14.82 18.25
C VAL A 172 -4.83 -15.41 17.50
N LEU A 173 -4.58 -16.10 16.39
CA LEU A 173 -5.63 -16.84 15.70
C LEU A 173 -6.31 -17.84 16.63
N VAL A 174 -5.54 -18.68 17.31
CA VAL A 174 -6.08 -19.67 18.26
C VAL A 174 -6.72 -18.99 19.46
N GLN A 175 -6.11 -17.92 19.99
CA GLN A 175 -6.67 -17.14 21.09
C GLN A 175 -8.07 -16.62 20.76
N SER A 176 -8.32 -16.20 19.53
CA SER A 176 -9.63 -15.70 19.13
C SER A 176 -10.75 -16.75 19.29
N TYR A 177 -10.42 -18.02 19.09
CA TYR A 177 -11.36 -19.13 19.33
C TYR A 177 -11.47 -19.47 20.81
N VAL A 178 -10.35 -19.52 21.55
CA VAL A 178 -10.33 -19.77 22.99
C VAL A 178 -11.14 -18.71 23.74
N GLU A 179 -10.93 -17.44 23.43
CA GLU A 179 -11.65 -16.33 24.06
C GLU A 179 -13.17 -16.39 23.77
N LYS A 180 -13.55 -16.62 22.51
CA LYS A 180 -14.95 -16.81 22.14
C LYS A 180 -15.60 -18.00 22.88
N PHE A 181 -14.87 -19.11 23.02
CA PHE A 181 -15.35 -20.26 23.77
C PHE A 181 -15.53 -19.96 25.25
N LEU A 182 -14.53 -19.31 25.89
CA LEU A 182 -14.61 -18.92 27.31
C LEU A 182 -15.75 -17.96 27.58
N ASN A 183 -15.92 -16.93 26.74
CA ASN A 183 -17.03 -15.97 26.84
C ASN A 183 -18.42 -16.62 26.73
N ARG A 184 -18.50 -17.79 26.08
CA ARG A 184 -19.76 -18.54 25.93
C ARG A 184 -20.13 -19.37 27.16
N ILE A 185 -19.12 -19.88 27.88
CA ILE A 185 -19.33 -20.82 29.01
C ILE A 185 -19.24 -20.15 30.36
N ILE A 186 -18.51 -19.04 30.47
CA ILE A 186 -18.31 -18.35 31.75
C ILE A 186 -19.49 -17.40 32.00
N PRO A 187 -20.11 -17.47 33.20
CA PRO A 187 -21.18 -16.56 33.56
C PRO A 187 -20.75 -15.08 33.57
N LYS A 188 -21.61 -14.18 33.09
CA LYS A 188 -21.35 -12.74 32.98
C LYS A 188 -20.89 -12.06 34.29
N SER A 189 -21.37 -12.58 35.42
CA SER A 189 -21.01 -12.05 36.75
C SER A 189 -19.52 -12.19 37.10
N VAL A 190 -18.81 -13.14 36.49
CA VAL A 190 -17.41 -13.44 36.79
C VAL A 190 -16.50 -13.36 35.52
N GLU A 191 -17.08 -13.06 34.38
CA GLU A 191 -16.43 -13.03 33.06
C GLU A 191 -15.20 -12.14 33.06
N LEU A 192 -15.30 -10.94 33.67
CA LEU A 192 -14.23 -9.94 33.69
C LEU A 192 -12.90 -10.46 34.26
N VAL A 193 -12.96 -11.42 35.19
CA VAL A 193 -11.77 -11.98 35.86
C VAL A 193 -11.39 -13.35 35.29
N PHE A 194 -12.37 -14.23 35.12
CA PHE A 194 -12.10 -15.63 34.74
C PHE A 194 -11.74 -15.79 33.26
N VAL A 195 -12.32 -15.01 32.37
CA VAL A 195 -11.96 -15.10 30.94
C VAL A 195 -10.50 -14.70 30.72
N PRO A 196 -9.99 -13.53 31.16
CA PRO A 196 -8.59 -13.18 31.04
C PRO A 196 -7.66 -14.20 31.73
N MET A 197 -8.00 -14.62 32.95
CA MET A 197 -7.20 -15.56 33.72
C MET A 197 -7.03 -16.89 32.97
N LEU A 198 -8.10 -17.48 32.50
CA LEU A 198 -8.08 -18.76 31.76
C LEU A 198 -7.42 -18.59 30.39
N THR A 199 -7.66 -17.45 29.72
CA THR A 199 -7.00 -17.15 28.45
C THR A 199 -5.49 -17.14 28.63
N PHE A 200 -4.94 -16.46 29.65
CA PHE A 200 -3.49 -16.45 29.90
C PHE A 200 -2.95 -17.85 30.22
N LEU A 201 -3.63 -18.65 31.05
CA LEU A 201 -3.20 -20.00 31.39
C LEU A 201 -3.21 -20.94 30.18
N ILE A 202 -4.30 -20.94 29.42
CA ILE A 202 -4.45 -21.79 28.24
C ILE A 202 -3.48 -21.35 27.14
N MET A 203 -3.50 -20.05 26.81
CA MET A 203 -2.66 -19.54 25.72
C MET A 203 -1.17 -19.56 26.05
N GLY A 204 -0.79 -19.28 27.31
CA GLY A 204 0.61 -19.44 27.77
C GLY A 204 1.09 -20.88 27.61
N THR A 205 0.30 -21.86 28.03
CA THR A 205 0.63 -23.27 27.85
C THR A 205 0.74 -23.64 26.35
N LEU A 206 -0.25 -23.27 25.54
CA LEU A 206 -0.25 -23.58 24.10
C LEU A 206 0.86 -22.84 23.34
N ALA A 207 1.16 -21.59 23.72
CA ALA A 207 2.17 -20.78 23.07
C ALA A 207 3.56 -21.41 23.19
N PHE A 208 3.93 -21.91 24.38
CA PHE A 208 5.27 -22.47 24.61
C PHE A 208 5.38 -23.96 24.27
N SER A 209 4.29 -24.71 24.32
CA SER A 209 4.33 -26.15 24.05
C SER A 209 4.08 -26.51 22.59
N ILE A 210 3.21 -25.79 21.88
CA ILE A 210 2.70 -26.22 20.56
C ILE A 210 2.81 -25.10 19.53
N LEU A 211 2.13 -23.96 19.73
CA LEU A 211 1.94 -22.96 18.69
C LEU A 211 3.23 -22.20 18.36
N GLY A 212 3.99 -21.83 19.38
CA GLY A 212 5.29 -21.20 19.21
C GLY A 212 6.27 -22.09 18.47
N PRO A 213 6.50 -23.34 18.92
CA PRO A 213 7.33 -24.31 18.19
C PRO A 213 6.87 -24.55 16.74
N ILE A 214 5.58 -24.72 16.49
CA ILE A 214 5.07 -24.84 15.12
C ILE A 214 5.41 -23.59 14.32
N GLY A 215 5.18 -22.40 14.90
CA GLY A 215 5.49 -21.12 14.25
C GLY A 215 6.98 -20.98 13.95
N THR A 216 7.87 -21.40 14.83
CA THR A 216 9.33 -21.37 14.60
C THR A 216 9.77 -22.38 13.55
N ILE A 217 9.17 -23.57 13.49
CA ILE A 217 9.43 -24.56 12.44
C ILE A 217 9.02 -24.00 11.07
N ILE A 218 7.80 -23.43 10.95
CA ILE A 218 7.34 -22.80 9.72
C ILE A 218 8.26 -21.63 9.36
N GLY A 219 8.64 -20.79 10.34
CA GLY A 219 9.60 -19.71 10.16
C GLY A 219 10.96 -20.20 9.64
N GLY A 220 11.45 -21.34 10.15
CA GLY A 220 12.68 -21.97 9.69
C GLY A 220 12.61 -22.43 8.22
N TYR A 221 11.50 -23.04 7.80
CA TYR A 221 11.29 -23.38 6.39
C TYR A 221 11.23 -22.14 5.50
N LEU A 222 10.56 -21.08 5.97
CA LEU A 222 10.50 -19.82 5.26
C LEU A 222 11.87 -19.15 5.16
N ALA A 223 12.68 -19.17 6.25
CA ALA A 223 14.05 -18.69 6.23
C ALA A 223 14.91 -19.46 5.24
N THR A 224 14.78 -20.80 5.18
CA THR A 224 15.46 -21.64 4.20
C THR A 224 15.06 -21.27 2.77
N PHE A 225 13.78 -21.04 2.50
CA PHE A 225 13.28 -20.58 1.22
C PHE A 225 13.84 -19.20 0.86
N PHE A 226 13.86 -18.25 1.80
CA PHE A 226 14.43 -16.93 1.57
C PHE A 226 15.93 -16.99 1.30
N THR A 227 16.66 -17.83 2.03
CA THR A 227 18.10 -18.07 1.79
C THR A 227 18.32 -18.65 0.40
N PHE A 228 17.51 -19.63 0.00
CA PHE A 228 17.56 -20.18 -1.37
C PHE A 228 17.34 -19.10 -2.43
N LEU A 229 16.31 -18.27 -2.28
CA LEU A 229 16.06 -17.16 -3.21
C LEU A 229 17.23 -16.18 -3.25
N SER A 230 17.76 -15.79 -2.08
CA SER A 230 18.84 -14.80 -1.98
C SER A 230 20.16 -15.31 -2.56
N THR A 231 20.42 -16.61 -2.51
CA THR A 231 21.70 -17.20 -2.97
C THR A 231 21.64 -17.72 -4.41
N ASN A 232 20.54 -18.38 -4.79
CA ASN A 232 20.47 -19.10 -6.07
C ASN A 232 19.59 -18.38 -7.12
N ALA A 233 18.66 -17.55 -6.70
CA ALA A 233 17.72 -16.84 -7.57
C ALA A 233 17.48 -15.40 -7.13
N SER A 234 18.50 -14.71 -6.63
CA SER A 234 18.43 -13.34 -6.09
C SER A 234 17.83 -12.32 -7.07
N TRP A 235 18.04 -12.57 -8.37
CA TRP A 235 17.52 -11.72 -9.43
C TRP A 235 16.00 -11.78 -9.57
N ALA A 236 15.37 -12.91 -9.22
CA ALA A 236 13.97 -13.14 -9.53
C ALA A 236 12.99 -12.29 -8.70
N PRO A 237 13.05 -12.22 -7.36
CA PRO A 237 12.15 -11.39 -6.57
C PRO A 237 12.23 -9.91 -6.95
N ALA A 238 13.45 -9.36 -7.01
CA ALA A 238 13.65 -7.95 -7.30
C ALA A 238 13.21 -7.56 -8.73
N LEU A 239 13.46 -8.43 -9.73
CA LEU A 239 12.98 -8.26 -11.11
C LEU A 239 11.45 -8.29 -11.19
N LEU A 240 10.82 -9.32 -10.56
CA LEU A 240 9.37 -9.50 -10.64
C LEU A 240 8.64 -8.36 -9.93
N ILE A 241 9.08 -7.98 -8.74
CA ILE A 241 8.47 -6.86 -8.01
C ILE A 241 8.77 -5.55 -8.74
N GLY A 242 9.99 -5.32 -9.20
CA GLY A 242 10.36 -4.15 -9.98
C GLY A 242 9.47 -3.93 -11.21
N GLY A 243 9.15 -5.01 -11.91
CA GLY A 243 8.32 -4.97 -13.11
C GLY A 243 6.82 -4.98 -12.84
N PHE A 244 6.34 -5.81 -11.92
CA PHE A 244 4.91 -6.06 -11.77
C PHE A 244 4.26 -5.31 -10.61
N LEU A 245 5.01 -4.59 -9.78
CA LEU A 245 4.46 -3.84 -8.64
C LEU A 245 3.29 -2.91 -9.02
N PRO A 246 3.31 -2.16 -10.14
CA PRO A 246 2.16 -1.34 -10.52
C PRO A 246 0.88 -2.15 -10.66
N LEU A 247 0.94 -3.34 -11.27
CA LEU A 247 -0.21 -4.23 -11.39
C LEU A 247 -0.58 -4.84 -10.03
N MET A 248 0.42 -5.20 -9.22
CA MET A 248 0.16 -5.71 -7.87
C MET A 248 -0.55 -4.68 -6.99
N VAL A 249 -0.22 -3.38 -7.13
CA VAL A 249 -0.91 -2.29 -6.43
C VAL A 249 -2.35 -2.17 -6.91
N MET A 250 -2.59 -2.22 -8.22
CA MET A 250 -3.94 -2.15 -8.80
C MET A 250 -4.88 -3.25 -8.29
N PHE A 251 -4.35 -4.45 -8.06
CA PHE A 251 -5.13 -5.60 -7.57
C PHE A 251 -5.01 -5.81 -6.05
N GLY A 252 -4.30 -4.93 -5.32
CA GLY A 252 -4.08 -5.06 -3.88
C GLY A 252 -3.10 -6.18 -3.48
N LEU A 253 -2.48 -6.87 -4.43
CA LEU A 253 -1.59 -8.01 -4.19
C LEU A 253 -0.28 -7.62 -3.50
N HIS A 254 0.16 -6.37 -3.65
CA HIS A 254 1.35 -5.85 -2.97
C HIS A 254 1.25 -5.95 -1.44
N ASN A 255 0.04 -5.85 -0.87
CA ASN A 255 -0.20 -6.00 0.57
C ASN A 255 0.12 -7.42 1.09
N GLY A 256 0.03 -8.44 0.22
CA GLY A 256 0.41 -9.80 0.58
C GLY A 256 1.90 -10.09 0.41
N VAL A 257 2.59 -9.36 -0.46
CA VAL A 257 4.02 -9.58 -0.76
C VAL A 257 4.93 -8.71 0.10
N ALA A 258 4.54 -7.47 0.41
CA ALA A 258 5.33 -6.57 1.26
C ALA A 258 5.69 -7.17 2.64
N PRO A 259 4.77 -7.86 3.35
CA PRO A 259 5.11 -8.55 4.59
C PRO A 259 6.20 -9.61 4.47
N LEU A 260 6.40 -10.23 3.30
CA LEU A 260 7.48 -11.22 3.11
C LEU A 260 8.86 -10.58 3.28
N GLY A 261 9.06 -9.34 2.84
CA GLY A 261 10.30 -8.60 3.08
C GLY A 261 10.53 -8.33 4.57
N VAL A 262 9.46 -7.98 5.32
CA VAL A 262 9.54 -7.79 6.78
C VAL A 262 9.85 -9.12 7.48
N MET A 263 9.22 -10.21 7.05
CA MET A 263 9.47 -11.55 7.59
C MET A 263 10.90 -12.01 7.29
N GLN A 264 11.42 -11.77 6.08
CA GLN A 264 12.81 -12.04 5.74
C GLN A 264 13.76 -11.24 6.65
N MET A 265 13.47 -9.96 6.86
CA MET A 265 14.26 -9.11 7.74
C MET A 265 14.28 -9.63 9.18
N GLY A 266 13.15 -10.09 9.71
CA GLY A 266 13.09 -10.73 11.04
C GLY A 266 13.89 -12.04 11.14
N GLN A 267 14.04 -12.79 10.04
CA GLN A 267 14.73 -14.08 10.01
C GLN A 267 16.23 -13.96 9.67
N LEU A 268 16.56 -13.10 8.71
CA LEU A 268 17.90 -13.01 8.12
C LEU A 268 18.60 -11.66 8.41
N GLY A 269 17.91 -10.70 9.03
CA GLY A 269 18.44 -9.36 9.30
C GLY A 269 18.38 -8.38 8.11
N TYR A 270 17.91 -8.81 6.95
CA TYR A 270 17.82 -7.98 5.74
C TYR A 270 16.60 -8.35 4.86
N ASP A 271 16.25 -7.46 3.94
CA ASP A 271 15.20 -7.70 2.92
C ASP A 271 15.78 -7.53 1.51
N SER A 272 15.86 -8.63 0.77
CA SER A 272 16.22 -8.69 -0.65
C SER A 272 15.02 -9.03 -1.54
N ILE A 273 13.87 -9.36 -0.96
CA ILE A 273 12.70 -9.84 -1.68
C ILE A 273 11.86 -8.66 -2.17
N PHE A 274 11.41 -7.79 -1.25
CA PHE A 274 10.46 -6.74 -1.58
C PHE A 274 11.14 -5.39 -1.83
N GLY A 275 12.04 -4.98 -0.94
CA GLY A 275 12.62 -3.63 -0.91
C GLY A 275 13.26 -3.17 -2.21
N PRO A 276 14.24 -3.90 -2.77
CA PRO A 276 14.95 -3.47 -3.98
C PRO A 276 14.05 -3.32 -5.20
N GLY A 277 13.18 -4.30 -5.46
CA GLY A 277 12.21 -4.23 -6.56
C GLY A 277 11.20 -3.10 -6.38
N CYS A 278 10.71 -2.91 -5.15
CA CYS A 278 9.73 -1.87 -4.84
C CYS A 278 10.27 -0.47 -5.13
N VAL A 279 11.47 -0.14 -4.66
CA VAL A 279 12.09 1.17 -4.91
C VAL A 279 12.34 1.38 -6.40
N CYS A 280 12.88 0.41 -7.13
CA CYS A 280 13.09 0.48 -8.57
C CYS A 280 11.77 0.74 -9.33
N SER A 281 10.69 0.05 -8.96
CA SER A 281 9.37 0.25 -9.56
C SER A 281 8.79 1.63 -9.31
N ASN A 282 8.87 2.13 -8.07
CA ASN A 282 8.33 3.43 -7.71
C ASN A 282 9.07 4.56 -8.42
N ILE A 283 10.40 4.50 -8.50
CA ILE A 283 11.22 5.45 -9.22
C ILE A 283 10.95 5.39 -10.74
N ALA A 284 10.75 4.20 -11.30
CA ALA A 284 10.35 4.03 -12.69
C ALA A 284 8.98 4.68 -12.96
N GLN A 285 7.97 4.46 -12.11
CA GLN A 285 6.66 5.09 -12.25
C GLN A 285 6.73 6.62 -12.17
N ALA A 286 7.53 7.15 -11.22
CA ALA A 286 7.79 8.57 -11.09
C ALA A 286 8.41 9.16 -12.35
N THR A 287 9.42 8.49 -12.90
CA THR A 287 10.13 8.91 -14.12
C THR A 287 9.21 8.88 -15.34
N ALA A 288 8.38 7.84 -15.48
CA ALA A 288 7.42 7.76 -16.57
C ALA A 288 6.46 8.97 -16.56
N SER A 289 5.91 9.29 -15.38
CA SER A 289 5.04 10.45 -15.21
C SER A 289 5.77 11.78 -15.46
N ALA A 290 7.02 11.92 -15.01
CA ALA A 290 7.83 13.10 -15.30
C ALA A 290 8.00 13.34 -16.81
N VAL A 291 8.27 12.30 -17.58
CA VAL A 291 8.39 12.39 -19.05
C VAL A 291 7.05 12.75 -19.67
N VAL A 292 5.93 12.20 -19.18
CA VAL A 292 4.58 12.61 -19.64
C VAL A 292 4.36 14.10 -19.37
N ALA A 293 4.71 14.61 -18.19
CA ALA A 293 4.58 16.03 -17.84
C ALA A 293 5.37 16.96 -18.78
N LEU A 294 6.53 16.49 -19.26
CA LEU A 294 7.35 17.25 -20.22
C LEU A 294 6.79 17.22 -21.65
N ARG A 295 6.09 16.12 -22.03
CA ARG A 295 5.66 15.86 -23.40
C ARG A 295 4.23 16.28 -23.69
N THR A 296 3.34 16.17 -22.71
CA THR A 296 1.92 16.47 -22.90
C THR A 296 1.67 17.96 -23.07
N LYS A 297 0.78 18.33 -23.97
CA LYS A 297 0.29 19.72 -24.16
C LYS A 297 -0.93 20.02 -23.29
N ASP A 298 -1.64 18.99 -22.83
CA ASP A 298 -2.78 19.15 -21.93
C ASP A 298 -2.33 19.68 -20.56
N LYS A 299 -2.81 20.87 -20.21
CA LYS A 299 -2.45 21.54 -18.95
C LYS A 299 -2.88 20.76 -17.71
N LYS A 300 -4.04 20.09 -17.75
CA LYS A 300 -4.56 19.32 -16.61
C LYS A 300 -3.71 18.06 -16.40
N ILE A 301 -3.43 17.32 -17.47
CA ILE A 301 -2.55 16.15 -17.41
C ILE A 301 -1.13 16.55 -17.01
N LYS A 302 -0.61 17.66 -17.51
CA LYS A 302 0.70 18.18 -17.15
C LYS A 302 0.82 18.46 -15.66
N GLN A 303 -0.17 19.14 -15.08
CA GLN A 303 -0.19 19.43 -13.64
C GLN A 303 -0.26 18.15 -12.82
N LEU A 304 -1.16 17.23 -13.17
CA LEU A 304 -1.33 15.95 -12.50
C LEU A 304 -0.06 15.09 -12.60
N ALA A 305 0.56 15.03 -13.78
CA ALA A 305 1.78 14.27 -14.01
C ALA A 305 2.98 14.85 -13.25
N THR A 306 3.07 16.18 -13.14
CA THR A 306 4.13 16.84 -12.38
C THR A 306 3.99 16.55 -10.88
N SER A 307 2.81 16.82 -10.30
CA SER A 307 2.58 16.58 -8.88
C SER A 307 2.68 15.09 -8.52
N GLY A 308 2.08 14.22 -9.34
CA GLY A 308 2.16 12.78 -9.17
C GLY A 308 3.59 12.23 -9.26
N SER A 309 4.41 12.76 -10.18
CA SER A 309 5.82 12.37 -10.27
C SER A 309 6.58 12.71 -8.98
N ILE A 310 6.41 13.91 -8.42
CA ILE A 310 7.07 14.31 -7.18
C ILE A 310 6.68 13.38 -6.03
N THR A 311 5.37 13.11 -5.86
CA THR A 311 4.90 12.20 -4.81
C THR A 311 5.39 10.77 -5.01
N ALA A 312 5.49 10.30 -6.26
CA ALA A 312 6.00 8.97 -6.57
C ALA A 312 7.51 8.84 -6.30
N TYR A 313 8.32 9.89 -6.54
CA TYR A 313 9.72 9.92 -6.11
C TYR A 313 9.86 9.85 -4.58
N MET A 314 8.87 10.31 -3.83
CA MET A 314 8.82 10.16 -2.37
C MET A 314 8.25 8.80 -1.92
N GLY A 315 7.79 7.97 -2.86
CA GLY A 315 7.29 6.61 -2.61
C GLY A 315 5.77 6.45 -2.61
N ILE A 316 5.01 7.50 -2.95
CA ILE A 316 3.55 7.48 -3.05
C ILE A 316 3.17 7.46 -4.54
N THR A 317 2.88 6.30 -5.07
CA THR A 317 2.71 6.09 -6.52
C THR A 317 1.27 6.14 -7.02
N GLU A 318 0.28 6.06 -6.15
CA GLU A 318 -1.13 6.00 -6.51
C GLU A 318 -1.60 7.16 -7.40
N PRO A 319 -1.27 8.44 -7.11
CA PRO A 319 -1.66 9.56 -7.97
C PRO A 319 -1.08 9.44 -9.39
N THR A 320 0.16 9.00 -9.49
CA THR A 320 0.85 8.77 -10.77
C THR A 320 0.29 7.55 -11.49
N LEU A 321 0.09 6.44 -10.79
CA LEU A 321 -0.40 5.20 -11.35
C LEU A 321 -1.80 5.40 -11.96
N TYR A 322 -2.75 5.87 -11.15
CA TYR A 322 -4.13 5.97 -11.57
C TYR A 322 -4.44 7.23 -12.37
N GLY A 323 -3.73 8.34 -12.10
CA GLY A 323 -3.95 9.61 -12.77
C GLY A 323 -3.28 9.73 -14.14
N VAL A 324 -2.15 9.05 -14.34
CA VAL A 324 -1.30 9.25 -15.52
C VAL A 324 -0.92 7.94 -16.22
N ASN A 325 -0.22 7.04 -15.51
CA ASN A 325 0.44 5.90 -16.13
C ASN A 325 -0.57 4.88 -16.67
N LEU A 326 -1.60 4.57 -15.88
CA LEU A 326 -2.65 3.61 -16.27
C LEU A 326 -3.57 4.16 -17.38
N PRO A 327 -4.10 5.39 -17.31
CA PRO A 327 -4.94 5.94 -18.39
C PRO A 327 -4.21 6.03 -19.73
N LYS A 328 -2.95 6.45 -19.71
CA LYS A 328 -2.15 6.57 -20.95
C LYS A 328 -1.54 5.23 -21.40
N LYS A 329 -1.52 4.20 -20.59
CA LYS A 329 -1.02 2.84 -20.84
C LYS A 329 0.48 2.77 -21.18
N TYR A 330 0.98 3.56 -22.14
CA TYR A 330 2.38 3.50 -22.57
C TYR A 330 3.38 3.85 -21.46
N PRO A 331 3.13 4.84 -20.54
CA PRO A 331 4.03 5.11 -19.43
C PRO A 331 4.01 3.97 -18.39
N LEU A 332 2.86 3.30 -18.23
CA LEU A 332 2.76 2.12 -17.37
C LEU A 332 3.69 1.01 -17.86
N ILE A 333 3.62 0.66 -19.14
CA ILE A 333 4.47 -0.38 -19.74
C ILE A 333 5.96 0.00 -19.63
N ALA A 334 6.29 1.27 -19.94
CA ALA A 334 7.66 1.76 -19.83
C ALA A 334 8.20 1.68 -18.39
N SER A 335 7.38 2.05 -17.40
CA SER A 335 7.77 1.97 -15.98
C SER A 335 7.92 0.51 -15.51
N MET A 336 7.09 -0.40 -15.96
CA MET A 336 7.21 -1.83 -15.66
C MET A 336 8.53 -2.40 -16.19
N ILE A 337 8.89 -2.07 -17.44
CA ILE A 337 10.16 -2.54 -18.04
C ILE A 337 11.36 -1.91 -17.31
N GLY A 338 11.36 -0.61 -17.09
CA GLY A 338 12.46 0.07 -16.41
C GLY A 338 12.63 -0.35 -14.96
N GLY A 339 11.53 -0.55 -14.22
CA GLY A 339 11.54 -1.09 -12.87
C GLY A 339 12.07 -2.53 -12.82
N ALA A 340 11.72 -3.37 -13.82
CA ALA A 340 12.25 -4.72 -13.97
C ALA A 340 13.77 -4.71 -14.24
N CYS A 341 14.25 -3.83 -15.11
CA CYS A 341 15.69 -3.71 -15.40
C CYS A 341 16.51 -3.30 -14.16
N GLY A 342 16.04 -2.29 -13.42
CA GLY A 342 16.70 -1.89 -12.17
C GLY A 342 16.63 -2.98 -11.12
N GLY A 343 15.46 -3.62 -10.96
CA GLY A 343 15.26 -4.76 -10.05
C GLY A 343 16.17 -5.95 -10.42
N LEU A 344 16.33 -6.24 -11.71
CA LEU A 344 17.25 -7.28 -12.18
C LEU A 344 18.70 -6.98 -11.74
N TYR A 345 19.18 -5.75 -11.96
CA TYR A 345 20.52 -5.35 -11.52
C TYR A 345 20.66 -5.49 -10.00
N ALA A 346 19.71 -4.96 -9.23
CA ALA A 346 19.74 -5.06 -7.78
C ALA A 346 19.75 -6.52 -7.29
N GLY A 347 18.98 -7.39 -7.94
CA GLY A 347 18.96 -8.81 -7.63
C GLY A 347 20.26 -9.53 -7.97
N LEU A 348 20.85 -9.26 -9.15
CA LEU A 348 22.14 -9.85 -9.59
C LEU A 348 23.31 -9.41 -8.69
N THR A 349 23.24 -8.21 -8.13
CA THR A 349 24.25 -7.70 -7.18
C THR A 349 23.95 -8.04 -5.72
N HIS A 350 22.96 -8.92 -5.46
CA HIS A 350 22.51 -9.30 -4.12
C HIS A 350 22.18 -8.12 -3.21
N THR A 351 21.73 -7.01 -3.82
CA THR A 351 21.42 -5.78 -3.10
C THR A 351 20.21 -5.99 -2.20
N HIS A 352 20.35 -5.61 -0.94
CA HIS A 352 19.30 -5.74 0.08
C HIS A 352 19.32 -4.54 1.03
N ARG A 353 18.20 -4.32 1.71
CA ARG A 353 18.05 -3.27 2.71
C ARG A 353 18.05 -3.85 4.12
N PHE A 354 18.54 -3.07 5.08
CA PHE A 354 18.69 -3.47 6.49
C PHE A 354 17.53 -2.99 7.38
N ALA A 355 16.63 -2.19 6.86
CA ALA A 355 15.45 -1.74 7.56
C ALA A 355 14.28 -1.53 6.61
N THR A 356 13.05 -1.58 7.11
CA THR A 356 11.84 -1.15 6.40
C THR A 356 11.65 0.35 6.57
N GLY A 357 11.15 1.00 5.51
CA GLY A 357 10.94 2.44 5.55
C GLY A 357 10.23 2.95 4.31
N SER A 358 10.49 4.18 3.93
CA SER A 358 10.03 4.76 2.67
C SER A 358 10.33 3.85 1.48
N SER A 359 9.56 3.95 0.43
CA SER A 359 9.74 3.22 -0.83
C SER A 359 10.09 4.12 -2.01
N GLY A 360 10.45 5.39 -1.75
CA GLY A 360 10.93 6.37 -2.73
C GLY A 360 12.44 6.62 -2.62
N LEU A 361 12.89 7.78 -3.11
CA LEU A 361 14.31 8.19 -3.02
C LEU A 361 14.89 8.13 -1.61
N PRO A 362 14.17 8.52 -0.53
CA PRO A 362 14.71 8.39 0.82
C PRO A 362 15.05 6.95 1.22
N ALA A 363 14.47 5.95 0.57
CA ALA A 363 14.73 4.55 0.86
C ALA A 363 16.17 4.10 0.55
N VAL A 364 16.93 4.85 -0.24
CA VAL A 364 18.34 4.51 -0.54
C VAL A 364 19.19 4.41 0.71
N LEU A 365 18.85 5.18 1.75
CA LEU A 365 19.54 5.16 3.03
C LEU A 365 19.36 3.85 3.79
N LEU A 366 18.28 3.11 3.52
CA LEU A 366 18.00 1.81 4.14
C LEU A 366 18.95 0.69 3.66
N TYR A 367 19.75 0.97 2.63
CA TYR A 367 20.73 0.04 2.05
C TYR A 367 22.15 0.24 2.62
N ILE A 368 22.29 1.07 3.66
CA ILE A 368 23.53 1.23 4.40
C ILE A 368 23.49 0.31 5.61
N GLY A 369 24.46 -0.58 5.74
CA GLY A 369 24.57 -1.54 6.84
C GLY A 369 25.78 -2.44 6.64
N ASP A 370 26.01 -3.39 7.58
CA ASP A 370 27.16 -4.32 7.58
C ASP A 370 28.52 -3.63 7.40
N ASN A 371 28.63 -2.38 7.91
CA ASN A 371 29.83 -1.54 7.78
C ASN A 371 30.31 -1.35 6.32
N THR A 372 29.38 -1.43 5.34
CA THR A 372 29.69 -1.25 3.92
C THR A 372 28.72 -0.29 3.23
N MET A 373 29.22 0.41 2.22
CA MET A 373 28.42 1.23 1.31
C MET A 373 28.06 0.49 0.00
N THR A 374 28.42 -0.77 -0.13
CA THR A 374 28.27 -1.53 -1.39
C THR A 374 26.80 -1.59 -1.83
N TYR A 375 25.88 -1.92 -0.92
CA TYR A 375 24.46 -2.04 -1.26
C TYR A 375 23.82 -0.68 -1.53
N PHE A 376 24.31 0.39 -0.87
CA PHE A 376 23.89 1.76 -1.16
C PHE A 376 24.31 2.18 -2.59
N TYR A 377 25.54 1.93 -3.01
CA TYR A 377 25.96 2.24 -4.38
C TYR A 377 25.24 1.38 -5.40
N ASN A 378 25.03 0.10 -5.10
CA ASN A 378 24.32 -0.80 -6.01
C ASN A 378 22.86 -0.37 -6.20
N ILE A 379 22.16 0.03 -5.14
CA ILE A 379 20.77 0.52 -5.30
C ILE A 379 20.74 1.82 -6.09
N LEU A 380 21.68 2.75 -5.89
CA LEU A 380 21.77 3.96 -6.70
C LEU A 380 21.95 3.66 -8.19
N ILE A 381 22.82 2.70 -8.53
CA ILE A 381 23.01 2.25 -9.91
C ILE A 381 21.71 1.63 -10.44
N ALA A 382 21.03 0.78 -9.67
CA ALA A 382 19.74 0.19 -10.03
C ALA A 382 18.68 1.25 -10.33
N LEU A 383 18.61 2.31 -9.51
CA LEU A 383 17.70 3.43 -9.72
C LEU A 383 18.04 4.22 -10.99
N VAL A 384 19.33 4.47 -11.24
CA VAL A 384 19.80 5.13 -12.48
C VAL A 384 19.40 4.30 -13.70
N ILE A 385 19.56 2.97 -13.65
CA ILE A 385 19.10 2.06 -14.71
C ILE A 385 17.59 2.19 -14.90
N SER A 386 16.81 2.16 -13.81
CA SER A 386 15.34 2.32 -13.87
C SER A 386 14.96 3.65 -14.51
N ILE A 387 15.60 4.75 -14.13
CA ILE A 387 15.35 6.10 -14.66
C ILE A 387 15.67 6.16 -16.16
N ILE A 388 16.86 5.72 -16.55
CA ILE A 388 17.31 5.79 -17.96
C ILE A 388 16.40 4.95 -18.85
N VAL A 389 16.17 3.68 -18.49
CA VAL A 389 15.35 2.77 -19.30
C VAL A 389 13.91 3.28 -19.39
N THR A 390 13.31 3.64 -18.27
CA THR A 390 11.94 4.20 -18.25
C THR A 390 11.85 5.51 -19.00
N GLY A 391 12.80 6.42 -18.78
CA GLY A 391 12.83 7.72 -19.44
C GLY A 391 12.89 7.61 -20.95
N ILE A 392 13.82 6.79 -21.46
CA ILE A 392 13.98 6.55 -22.90
C ILE A 392 12.71 5.90 -23.48
N LEU A 393 12.23 4.82 -22.87
CA LEU A 393 11.04 4.11 -23.37
C LEU A 393 9.81 5.01 -23.35
N THR A 394 9.56 5.73 -22.25
CA THR A 394 8.42 6.65 -22.18
C THR A 394 8.53 7.76 -23.21
N PHE A 395 9.73 8.32 -23.40
CA PHE A 395 9.96 9.36 -24.41
C PHE A 395 9.71 8.82 -25.82
N VAL A 396 10.28 7.68 -26.20
CA VAL A 396 10.11 7.07 -27.53
C VAL A 396 8.64 6.73 -27.79
N LEU A 397 7.96 6.12 -26.81
CA LEU A 397 6.54 5.80 -26.93
C LEU A 397 5.68 7.07 -27.01
N SER A 398 6.04 8.13 -26.30
CA SER A 398 5.32 9.42 -26.37
C SER A 398 5.34 10.03 -27.77
N LEU A 399 6.38 9.79 -28.57
CA LEU A 399 6.46 10.28 -29.96
C LEU A 399 5.35 9.69 -30.84
N LYS A 400 4.85 8.51 -30.49
CA LYS A 400 3.74 7.86 -31.20
C LYS A 400 2.38 8.24 -30.57
N PHE A 401 2.25 8.08 -29.24
CA PHE A 401 0.96 8.16 -28.55
C PHE A 401 0.53 9.58 -28.20
N GLU A 402 1.44 10.55 -28.08
CA GLU A 402 1.09 11.96 -27.85
C GLU A 402 0.83 12.73 -29.17
N LYS A 403 1.26 12.20 -30.34
CA LYS A 403 0.93 12.82 -31.65
C LYS A 403 -0.52 12.60 -32.05
N ASP A 404 -1.07 11.43 -31.73
CA ASP A 404 -2.47 11.12 -32.10
C ASP A 404 -3.50 11.97 -31.31
N THR A 405 -3.09 12.57 -30.21
CA THR A 405 -3.95 13.50 -29.45
C THR A 405 -4.00 14.88 -30.10
N ASP A 406 -2.95 15.30 -30.81
CA ASP A 406 -2.92 16.58 -31.53
C ASP A 406 -3.77 16.53 -32.82
N GLU A 407 -3.89 15.39 -33.50
CA GLU A 407 -4.71 15.25 -34.70
C GLU A 407 -6.20 15.08 -34.37
N LYS A 408 -6.57 14.51 -33.23
CA LYS A 408 -7.97 14.42 -32.80
C LYS A 408 -8.53 15.72 -32.24
N THR A 409 -7.69 16.67 -31.82
CA THR A 409 -8.12 17.97 -31.28
C THR A 409 -8.17 19.05 -32.38
N LEU A 410 -7.67 18.74 -33.58
CA LEU A 410 -7.75 19.58 -34.78
C LEU A 410 -8.62 18.97 -35.87
N LEU A 411 -9.68 18.25 -35.52
CA LEU A 411 -10.79 18.13 -36.42
C LEU A 411 -11.42 19.54 -36.49
N GLU A 412 -11.21 20.17 -37.63
CA GLU A 412 -11.76 21.43 -38.00
C GLU A 412 -13.21 21.50 -37.50
N THR A 413 -13.51 22.48 -36.66
CA THR A 413 -14.86 22.96 -36.41
C THR A 413 -15.38 23.59 -37.69
N ASN A 414 -15.71 22.76 -38.66
CA ASN A 414 -16.58 23.17 -39.71
C ASN A 414 -18.00 23.20 -39.12
N ASP A 415 -18.50 24.41 -38.91
CA ASP A 415 -19.90 24.80 -38.70
C ASP A 415 -20.84 23.69 -38.18
N LEU A 416 -20.63 23.25 -36.92
CA LEU A 416 -21.63 22.46 -36.22
C LEU A 416 -22.61 23.43 -35.57
N GLU A 417 -23.76 23.63 -36.20
CA GLU A 417 -24.92 24.30 -35.59
C GLU A 417 -25.42 23.41 -34.43
N ILE A 418 -25.25 23.88 -33.19
CA ILE A 418 -25.95 23.31 -32.02
C ILE A 418 -27.32 23.95 -31.99
N LEU A 419 -28.34 23.18 -32.29
CA LEU A 419 -29.72 23.64 -32.24
C LEU A 419 -30.20 23.77 -30.80
N SER A 420 -31.14 24.69 -30.55
CA SER A 420 -31.75 24.78 -29.22
C SER A 420 -32.53 23.50 -28.90
N PRO A 421 -32.23 22.80 -27.76
CA PRO A 421 -32.96 21.59 -27.40
C PRO A 421 -34.40 21.82 -26.96
N VAL A 422 -34.78 23.10 -26.72
CA VAL A 422 -36.14 23.50 -26.32
C VAL A 422 -36.50 24.79 -27.03
N LYS A 423 -37.75 24.92 -27.47
CA LYS A 423 -38.26 26.18 -28.00
C LYS A 423 -38.47 27.15 -26.83
N GLY A 424 -37.79 28.30 -26.84
CA GLY A 424 -37.87 29.30 -25.78
C GLY A 424 -36.89 30.45 -25.94
N THR A 425 -36.85 31.33 -24.95
CA THR A 425 -35.95 32.48 -24.93
C THR A 425 -34.60 32.08 -24.40
N VAL A 426 -33.52 32.32 -25.15
CA VAL A 426 -32.14 32.04 -24.78
C VAL A 426 -31.56 33.23 -24.01
N LEU A 427 -31.00 32.97 -22.83
CA LEU A 427 -30.37 33.94 -21.95
C LEU A 427 -28.90 33.55 -21.65
N PRO A 428 -28.03 34.53 -21.32
CA PRO A 428 -26.68 34.22 -20.83
C PRO A 428 -26.71 33.35 -19.56
N LEU A 429 -25.72 32.47 -19.40
CA LEU A 429 -25.63 31.55 -18.25
C LEU A 429 -25.59 32.29 -16.91
N SER A 430 -25.04 33.51 -16.89
CA SER A 430 -25.03 34.40 -15.70
C SER A 430 -26.41 34.81 -15.18
N GLN A 431 -27.49 34.58 -15.95
CA GLN A 431 -28.86 34.81 -15.54
C GLN A 431 -29.58 33.55 -15.07
N SER A 432 -28.84 32.46 -14.83
CA SER A 432 -29.39 31.29 -14.19
C SER A 432 -29.78 31.59 -12.74
N GLU A 433 -30.89 31.03 -12.28
CA GLU A 433 -31.30 31.09 -10.86
C GLU A 433 -30.41 30.23 -9.96
N ASP A 434 -29.67 29.25 -10.52
CA ASP A 434 -28.74 28.39 -9.82
C ASP A 434 -27.33 28.98 -9.92
N GLU A 435 -26.72 29.27 -8.72
CA GLU A 435 -25.39 29.86 -8.63
C GLU A 435 -24.29 28.96 -9.23
N ALA A 436 -24.43 27.62 -9.21
CA ALA A 436 -23.45 26.70 -9.77
C ALA A 436 -23.37 26.84 -11.31
N PHE A 437 -24.50 27.10 -11.97
CA PHE A 437 -24.55 27.39 -13.39
C PHE A 437 -24.19 28.84 -13.69
N ALA A 438 -24.73 29.81 -12.93
CA ALA A 438 -24.46 31.22 -13.13
C ALA A 438 -22.97 31.61 -13.02
N SER A 439 -22.19 30.89 -12.18
CA SER A 439 -20.74 31.07 -12.01
C SER A 439 -19.89 30.34 -13.05
N GLU A 440 -20.48 29.67 -14.02
CA GLU A 440 -19.79 28.78 -14.99
C GLU A 440 -18.98 27.64 -14.35
N SER A 441 -19.22 27.32 -13.07
CA SER A 441 -18.49 26.24 -12.34
C SER A 441 -18.75 24.86 -12.96
N MET A 442 -19.91 24.69 -13.59
CA MET A 442 -20.33 23.44 -14.25
C MET A 442 -20.00 23.44 -15.76
N GLY A 443 -19.36 24.50 -16.28
CA GLY A 443 -19.00 24.63 -17.69
C GLY A 443 -19.68 25.81 -18.32
N LYS A 444 -19.34 26.09 -19.59
CA LYS A 444 -19.95 27.15 -20.39
C LYS A 444 -21.28 26.67 -20.97
N GLY A 445 -22.25 27.54 -21.03
CA GLY A 445 -23.57 27.20 -21.56
C GLY A 445 -24.47 28.40 -21.72
N VAL A 446 -25.75 28.13 -21.96
CA VAL A 446 -26.83 29.11 -22.04
C VAL A 446 -28.02 28.67 -21.20
N VAL A 447 -28.80 29.58 -20.70
CA VAL A 447 -30.10 29.30 -20.08
C VAL A 447 -31.20 29.45 -21.13
N ILE A 448 -32.12 28.50 -21.16
CA ILE A 448 -33.28 28.55 -22.03
C ILE A 448 -34.55 28.57 -21.17
N VAL A 449 -35.33 29.64 -21.28
CA VAL A 449 -36.63 29.70 -20.65
C VAL A 449 -37.66 29.08 -21.62
N PRO A 450 -38.21 27.89 -21.29
CA PRO A 450 -39.01 27.13 -22.25
C PRO A 450 -40.39 27.75 -22.48
N GLU A 451 -40.83 27.80 -23.72
CA GLU A 451 -42.19 28.14 -24.12
C GLU A 451 -43.07 26.89 -24.30
N VAL A 452 -42.44 25.75 -24.54
CA VAL A 452 -43.09 24.44 -24.79
C VAL A 452 -42.39 23.39 -23.96
N GLY A 453 -43.10 22.38 -23.49
CA GLY A 453 -42.57 21.29 -22.66
C GLY A 453 -41.92 20.14 -23.45
N GLU A 454 -41.56 20.34 -24.71
CA GLU A 454 -40.90 19.32 -25.54
C GLU A 454 -39.40 19.58 -25.65
N VAL A 455 -38.59 18.56 -25.33
CA VAL A 455 -37.13 18.61 -25.43
C VAL A 455 -36.66 17.69 -26.55
N VAL A 456 -35.88 18.22 -27.49
CA VAL A 456 -35.33 17.50 -28.63
C VAL A 456 -33.81 17.45 -28.56
N ALA A 457 -33.19 16.48 -29.25
CA ALA A 457 -31.73 16.42 -29.34
C ALA A 457 -31.16 17.63 -30.08
N PRO A 458 -30.15 18.33 -29.57
CA PRO A 458 -29.57 19.52 -30.18
C PRO A 458 -28.72 19.22 -31.43
N PHE A 459 -28.35 17.97 -31.64
CA PHE A 459 -27.59 17.42 -32.79
C PHE A 459 -27.74 15.91 -32.85
N ASP A 460 -27.31 15.29 -33.94
CA ASP A 460 -27.21 13.83 -34.06
C ASP A 460 -26.06 13.32 -33.22
N GLY A 461 -26.33 12.31 -32.37
CA GLY A 461 -25.33 11.78 -31.44
C GLY A 461 -25.86 10.69 -30.53
N THR A 462 -25.04 10.29 -29.58
CA THR A 462 -25.34 9.22 -28.61
C THR A 462 -25.58 9.81 -27.22
N VAL A 463 -26.65 9.39 -26.54
CA VAL A 463 -26.88 9.71 -25.12
C VAL A 463 -25.87 8.94 -24.26
N THR A 464 -24.96 9.67 -23.62
CA THR A 464 -23.88 9.07 -22.78
C THR A 464 -24.22 9.10 -21.31
N VAL A 465 -25.05 10.06 -20.88
CA VAL A 465 -25.47 10.19 -19.48
C VAL A 465 -26.98 10.44 -19.44
N LEU A 466 -27.67 9.63 -18.65
CA LEU A 466 -29.07 9.84 -18.28
C LEU A 466 -29.19 9.63 -16.76
N PHE A 467 -29.47 10.71 -16.05
CA PHE A 467 -29.67 10.60 -14.58
C PHE A 467 -30.96 9.85 -14.27
N PRO A 468 -31.01 9.02 -13.22
CA PRO A 468 -32.18 8.23 -12.84
C PRO A 468 -33.44 9.08 -12.61
N THR A 469 -33.27 10.30 -12.11
CA THR A 469 -34.34 11.30 -11.89
C THR A 469 -34.73 12.05 -13.13
N LYS A 470 -34.08 11.81 -14.29
CA LYS A 470 -34.37 12.41 -15.62
C LYS A 470 -34.26 13.93 -15.66
N HIS A 471 -33.52 14.55 -14.72
CA HIS A 471 -33.33 16.01 -14.70
C HIS A 471 -32.08 16.47 -15.47
N ALA A 472 -31.20 15.54 -15.88
CA ALA A 472 -30.03 15.84 -16.68
C ALA A 472 -29.77 14.72 -17.70
N ILE A 473 -29.40 15.11 -18.90
CA ILE A 473 -29.05 14.24 -20.02
C ILE A 473 -27.74 14.75 -20.61
N GLY A 474 -26.77 13.88 -20.81
CA GLY A 474 -25.55 14.17 -21.55
C GLY A 474 -25.59 13.51 -22.93
N ILE A 475 -25.27 14.25 -23.97
CA ILE A 475 -25.24 13.79 -25.36
C ILE A 475 -23.87 14.07 -25.94
N VAL A 476 -23.31 13.11 -26.67
CA VAL A 476 -22.09 13.27 -27.44
C VAL A 476 -22.39 13.14 -28.92
N SER A 477 -22.01 14.15 -29.70
CA SER A 477 -22.16 14.11 -31.14
C SER A 477 -21.21 13.11 -31.80
N ASP A 478 -21.49 12.70 -33.02
CA ASP A 478 -20.61 11.85 -33.83
C ASP A 478 -19.24 12.50 -34.10
N HIS A 479 -19.14 13.82 -33.89
CA HIS A 479 -17.91 14.62 -34.04
C HIS A 479 -17.23 14.94 -32.69
N GLY A 480 -17.72 14.39 -31.55
CA GLY A 480 -17.08 14.48 -30.22
C GLY A 480 -17.42 15.76 -29.45
N ILE A 481 -18.49 16.49 -29.81
CA ILE A 481 -19.02 17.59 -28.99
C ILE A 481 -19.88 16.99 -27.88
N GLU A 482 -19.61 17.36 -26.63
CA GLU A 482 -20.35 16.95 -25.43
C GLU A 482 -21.23 18.11 -24.94
N VAL A 483 -22.52 17.84 -24.73
CA VAL A 483 -23.51 18.77 -24.16
C VAL A 483 -24.29 18.09 -23.06
#